data_b222731b97077ebcfbb6c5ee600c0745
#
_entry.id   b222731b97077ebcfbb6c5ee600c0745
#
_cell.length_a   1.000
_cell.length_b   1.000
_cell.length_c   1.000
_cell.angle_alpha   90.00
_cell.angle_beta   90.00
_cell.angle_gamma   90.00
#
_symmetry.space_group_name_H-M   'P 1'
#
loop_
_entity.id
_entity.type
_entity.pdbx_description
1 polymer ?
#
loop_
_entity_poly.entity_id
_entity_poly.type
_entity_poly.pdbx_seq_one_letter_code
_entity_poly.pdbx_strand_id
1 'polypeptide(L)'
;MTRTIRRRQLLKATLGLGGLACASPFGWSMAPKVMASTPSFTDYKAMVCVFLYGGNDSFNMLIPADNTSFGDYRSIRGNLAVDNTKTIPIPDLNSTLTNPYATDSNDSAYRQDGIYRPKGLALGVNPVMPELARLIADNKASVVANIGPLVKPVSKTDISGFTTSQAQQNLPLFLFSHNHQQRILQTGKANSLDDTGWAGRIADQWQGINSPVGLNISYFGNDRMLIGETTSPLVLNPGQPTRFSEMQNDSLNSNLHRKALFQALAGSTNEKNFATYRTDNPWQKLYGNILQKSHTTIDELYQKWQSVSAEDFFSTVDPYNQSLFYPYADSSDTSFLGLEDSLSGKLIPQLDAVARMIHLGKTDYGFKRQIFFVLHGGFDTHGSQTDVHPVLLRELSLGLWKFQKALEELGLENNVTTFTMSDFGRTMSNNGDGTDHAWGGHHIVMGGDGNNTSGNLNGGQLLGTVPNVTLGGNDDYSDKGRIIPTTSQDQLNASICQWFGVPTTDIETTLFPNLTNFSTKYLNLFAS
;
A
#
# COMPACT_ATOMS: atom_id res chain seq x y z
N MET A 1 26.94 -23.60 35.97
CA MET A 1 28.10 -23.46 35.06
C MET A 1 27.60 -23.33 33.65
N THR A 2 27.37 -22.12 33.19
CA THR A 2 26.90 -21.79 31.83
C THR A 2 28.11 -21.64 30.93
N ARG A 3 28.31 -22.60 30.03
CA ARG A 3 29.37 -22.52 29.00
C ARG A 3 28.93 -21.55 27.89
N THR A 4 29.54 -20.39 27.87
CA THR A 4 29.42 -19.42 26.78
C THR A 4 30.18 -19.94 25.55
N ILE A 5 29.45 -20.38 24.52
CA ILE A 5 30.07 -20.77 23.24
C ILE A 5 30.56 -19.49 22.56
N ARG A 6 31.86 -19.38 22.33
CA ARG A 6 32.46 -18.20 21.67
C ARG A 6 32.08 -18.18 20.20
N ARG A 7 31.61 -17.04 19.70
CA ARG A 7 31.19 -16.77 18.29
C ARG A 7 32.15 -17.36 17.23
N ARG A 8 33.45 -17.48 17.52
CA ARG A 8 34.45 -18.07 16.62
C ARG A 8 34.30 -19.59 16.41
N GLN A 9 33.66 -20.31 17.32
CA GLN A 9 33.43 -21.75 17.15
C GLN A 9 32.19 -22.06 16.31
N LEU A 10 31.20 -21.19 16.33
CA LEU A 10 30.01 -21.29 15.47
C LEU A 10 30.37 -21.08 13.98
N LEU A 11 31.26 -20.10 13.71
CA LEU A 11 31.70 -19.78 12.34
C LEU A 11 32.61 -20.88 11.72
N LYS A 12 33.28 -21.69 12.49
CA LYS A 12 34.10 -22.80 11.98
C LYS A 12 33.29 -24.05 11.64
N ALA A 13 32.10 -24.19 12.22
CA ALA A 13 31.20 -25.32 11.93
C ALA A 13 30.43 -25.18 10.63
N THR A 14 30.24 -23.93 10.13
CA THR A 14 29.52 -23.65 8.89
C THR A 14 30.36 -23.65 7.61
N LEU A 15 31.70 -23.67 7.74
CA LEU A 15 32.63 -23.61 6.59
C LEU A 15 33.18 -24.99 6.17
N GLY A 16 32.70 -26.08 6.76
CA GLY A 16 33.27 -27.44 6.56
C GLY A 16 32.36 -28.47 5.87
N LEU A 17 31.27 -28.08 5.18
CA LEU A 17 30.35 -29.03 4.55
C LEU A 17 30.17 -28.83 3.04
N GLY A 18 31.30 -28.92 2.35
CA GLY A 18 31.32 -29.35 0.96
C GLY A 18 31.57 -30.87 0.92
N GLY A 19 30.50 -31.66 0.78
CA GLY A 19 30.58 -33.09 0.45
C GLY A 19 30.77 -34.04 1.63
N LEU A 20 29.62 -34.54 2.14
CA LEU A 20 29.44 -35.95 2.56
C LEU A 20 28.00 -36.10 3.07
N ALA A 21 27.24 -36.89 2.35
CA ALA A 21 25.95 -37.39 2.83
C ALA A 21 26.21 -38.35 3.97
N CYS A 22 25.90 -37.94 5.20
CA CYS A 22 25.79 -38.84 6.34
C CYS A 22 24.46 -38.58 7.02
N ALA A 23 23.62 -39.60 7.05
CA ALA A 23 22.37 -39.67 7.77
C ALA A 23 22.55 -39.29 9.24
N SER A 24 21.93 -38.23 9.71
CA SER A 24 21.80 -37.88 11.11
C SER A 24 20.35 -38.10 11.58
N PRO A 25 20.10 -38.60 12.80
CA PRO A 25 18.78 -38.98 13.27
C PRO A 25 17.90 -37.80 13.73
N PHE A 26 18.29 -36.57 13.47
CA PHE A 26 17.45 -35.39 13.65
C PHE A 26 17.07 -34.84 12.30
N GLY A 27 15.84 -35.16 11.88
CA GLY A 27 15.28 -34.85 10.57
C GLY A 27 15.08 -33.35 10.33
N TRP A 28 16.16 -32.61 10.11
CA TRP A 28 16.12 -31.38 9.37
C TRP A 28 16.34 -31.76 7.90
N SER A 29 15.24 -32.02 7.19
CA SER A 29 15.29 -32.10 5.74
C SER A 29 15.63 -30.70 5.23
N MET A 30 16.90 -30.44 4.99
CA MET A 30 17.29 -29.46 3.97
C MET A 30 16.99 -30.10 2.61
N ALA A 31 15.71 -30.29 2.31
CA ALA A 31 15.34 -30.47 0.91
C ALA A 31 15.78 -29.18 0.21
N PRO A 32 16.58 -29.23 -0.85
CA PRO A 32 16.82 -28.06 -1.66
C PRO A 32 15.41 -27.56 -2.05
N LYS A 33 15.05 -26.33 -1.65
CA LYS A 33 13.86 -25.66 -2.19
C LYS A 33 14.05 -25.78 -3.71
N VAL A 34 13.23 -26.59 -4.35
CA VAL A 34 13.16 -26.63 -5.80
C VAL A 34 12.92 -25.18 -6.18
N MET A 35 13.89 -24.54 -6.83
CA MET A 35 13.72 -23.19 -7.31
C MET A 35 12.53 -23.25 -8.26
N ALA A 36 11.40 -22.71 -7.84
CA ALA A 36 10.25 -22.60 -8.70
C ALA A 36 10.73 -21.82 -9.93
N SER A 37 10.49 -22.36 -11.12
CA SER A 37 10.81 -21.66 -12.35
C SER A 37 10.11 -20.32 -12.34
N THR A 38 10.82 -19.22 -12.59
CA THR A 38 10.24 -17.89 -12.71
C THR A 38 9.03 -17.97 -13.64
N PRO A 39 7.82 -17.57 -13.21
CA PRO A 39 6.64 -17.68 -14.06
C PRO A 39 6.82 -16.87 -15.34
N SER A 40 6.35 -17.41 -16.46
CA SER A 40 6.32 -16.67 -17.72
C SER A 40 4.95 -16.01 -17.86
N PHE A 41 4.93 -14.69 -17.92
CA PHE A 41 3.72 -13.89 -18.13
C PHE A 41 3.70 -13.31 -19.54
N THR A 42 2.54 -13.36 -20.19
CA THR A 42 2.32 -12.75 -21.52
C THR A 42 1.81 -11.33 -21.41
N ASP A 43 1.07 -11.02 -20.35
CA ASP A 43 0.47 -9.72 -20.03
C ASP A 43 1.32 -8.94 -19.01
N TYR A 44 1.05 -7.63 -18.92
CA TYR A 44 1.58 -6.78 -17.87
C TYR A 44 0.54 -6.59 -16.77
N LYS A 45 0.94 -6.68 -15.50
CA LYS A 45 0.14 -6.28 -14.34
C LYS A 45 0.97 -5.62 -13.26
N ALA A 46 0.38 -4.64 -12.58
CA ALA A 46 0.98 -4.02 -11.40
C ALA A 46 -0.02 -3.92 -10.24
N MET A 47 0.50 -4.02 -9.01
CA MET A 47 -0.23 -3.76 -7.78
C MET A 47 0.35 -2.51 -7.12
N VAL A 48 -0.52 -1.61 -6.63
CA VAL A 48 -0.13 -0.41 -5.90
C VAL A 48 -0.85 -0.39 -4.55
N CYS A 49 -0.10 -0.55 -3.47
CA CYS A 49 -0.59 -0.40 -2.11
C CYS A 49 -0.44 1.04 -1.65
N VAL A 50 -1.54 1.70 -1.30
CA VAL A 50 -1.57 3.01 -0.64
C VAL A 50 -1.83 2.77 0.84
N PHE A 51 -0.80 2.86 1.67
CA PHE A 51 -0.92 2.59 3.10
C PHE A 51 -1.23 3.88 3.87
N LEU A 52 -2.38 3.92 4.53
CA LEU A 52 -2.88 5.04 5.32
C LEU A 52 -2.39 4.87 6.77
N TYR A 53 -1.21 5.39 7.07
CA TYR A 53 -0.56 5.23 8.38
C TYR A 53 -1.23 6.06 9.47
N GLY A 54 -1.50 5.42 10.59
CA GLY A 54 -2.09 6.02 11.78
C GLY A 54 -3.50 5.52 12.09
N GLY A 55 -4.08 4.65 11.26
CA GLY A 55 -5.44 4.17 11.45
C GLY A 55 -6.48 5.17 10.93
N ASN A 56 -6.79 5.10 9.65
CA ASN A 56 -7.76 6.00 9.02
C ASN A 56 -9.15 5.86 9.65
N ASP A 57 -9.78 6.97 10.00
CA ASP A 57 -11.20 7.02 10.33
C ASP A 57 -12.06 6.83 9.08
N SER A 58 -12.15 5.58 8.67
CA SER A 58 -12.86 5.19 7.47
C SER A 58 -14.38 5.39 7.55
N PHE A 59 -14.93 5.54 8.76
CA PHE A 59 -16.35 5.87 8.97
C PHE A 59 -16.65 7.35 8.73
N ASN A 60 -15.63 8.22 8.74
CA ASN A 60 -15.74 9.59 8.25
C ASN A 60 -15.28 9.72 6.78
N MET A 61 -14.62 8.71 6.21
CA MET A 61 -14.32 8.62 4.79
C MET A 61 -15.52 8.10 3.98
N LEU A 62 -16.12 7.01 4.47
CA LEU A 62 -17.27 6.32 3.87
C LEU A 62 -18.36 6.19 4.95
N ILE A 63 -19.44 6.93 4.77
CA ILE A 63 -20.43 7.24 5.78
C ILE A 63 -21.69 6.43 5.50
N PRO A 64 -22.36 5.82 6.53
CA PRO A 64 -23.65 5.17 6.33
C PRO A 64 -24.63 6.10 5.62
N ALA A 65 -25.27 5.65 4.55
CA ALA A 65 -26.03 6.50 3.66
C ALA A 65 -27.57 6.32 3.75
N ASP A 66 -28.07 5.27 4.41
CA ASP A 66 -29.48 5.16 4.73
C ASP A 66 -29.86 6.06 5.91
N ASN A 67 -31.12 6.53 5.93
CA ASN A 67 -31.56 7.55 6.90
C ASN A 67 -31.40 7.11 8.36
N THR A 68 -31.60 5.84 8.67
CA THR A 68 -31.51 5.32 10.05
C THR A 68 -30.06 5.25 10.50
N SER A 69 -29.22 4.55 9.74
CA SER A 69 -27.81 4.39 10.06
C SER A 69 -27.04 5.71 10.01
N PHE A 70 -27.44 6.64 9.11
CA PHE A 70 -26.89 8.00 9.07
C PHE A 70 -27.29 8.81 10.32
N GLY A 71 -28.53 8.66 10.79
CA GLY A 71 -29.01 9.27 12.03
C GLY A 71 -28.21 8.77 13.26
N ASP A 72 -28.00 7.46 13.36
CA ASP A 72 -27.19 6.84 14.42
C ASP A 72 -25.74 7.31 14.35
N TYR A 73 -25.14 7.31 13.17
CA TYR A 73 -23.79 7.83 12.91
C TYR A 73 -23.65 9.27 13.43
N ARG A 74 -24.58 10.17 13.05
CA ARG A 74 -24.55 11.58 13.48
C ARG A 74 -24.67 11.72 15.00
N SER A 75 -25.56 10.96 15.61
CA SER A 75 -25.77 10.97 17.05
C SER A 75 -24.52 10.53 17.82
N ILE A 76 -23.86 9.47 17.36
CA ILE A 76 -22.67 8.91 18.01
C ILE A 76 -21.45 9.81 17.80
N ARG A 77 -21.26 10.30 16.58
CA ARG A 77 -20.10 11.14 16.20
C ARG A 77 -20.17 12.56 16.80
N GLY A 78 -21.35 13.07 17.04
CA GLY A 78 -21.53 14.42 17.57
C GLY A 78 -20.83 15.50 16.74
N ASN A 79 -19.83 16.16 17.32
CA ASN A 79 -19.05 17.21 16.64
C ASN A 79 -18.15 16.69 15.49
N LEU A 80 -17.81 15.41 15.46
CA LEU A 80 -17.03 14.80 14.38
C LEU A 80 -17.88 14.31 13.21
N ALA A 81 -19.22 14.29 13.35
CA ALA A 81 -20.08 13.84 12.25
C ALA A 81 -19.95 14.75 11.04
N VAL A 82 -19.83 14.14 9.87
CA VAL A 82 -19.84 14.86 8.59
C VAL A 82 -21.28 15.09 8.20
N ASP A 83 -21.69 16.33 8.00
CA ASP A 83 -23.01 16.69 7.51
C ASP A 83 -22.99 18.03 6.77
N ASN A 84 -24.09 18.33 6.05
CA ASN A 84 -24.22 19.54 5.25
C ASN A 84 -24.37 20.84 6.06
N THR A 85 -24.54 20.76 7.37
CA THR A 85 -24.70 21.92 8.25
C THR A 85 -23.37 22.40 8.83
N LYS A 86 -22.33 21.58 8.75
CA LYS A 86 -20.99 21.95 9.21
C LYS A 86 -20.22 22.58 8.07
N THR A 87 -19.70 23.76 8.32
CA THR A 87 -18.61 24.31 7.52
C THR A 87 -17.40 23.38 7.69
N ILE A 88 -17.29 22.44 6.74
CA ILE A 88 -16.02 21.77 6.55
C ILE A 88 -15.04 22.89 6.21
N PRO A 89 -13.84 22.95 6.81
CA PRO A 89 -12.89 24.03 6.54
C PRO A 89 -12.25 23.91 5.14
N ILE A 90 -13.02 23.49 4.16
CA ILE A 90 -12.72 23.52 2.73
C ILE A 90 -13.67 24.53 2.14
N PRO A 91 -13.22 25.78 1.96
CA PRO A 91 -14.07 26.80 1.38
C PRO A 91 -14.54 26.31 0.00
N ASP A 92 -15.83 26.40 -0.19
CA ASP A 92 -16.45 26.34 -1.50
C ASP A 92 -16.25 25.11 -2.37
N LEU A 93 -16.49 23.90 -1.85
CA LEU A 93 -16.92 22.80 -2.73
C LEU A 93 -18.17 23.17 -3.57
N ASN A 94 -18.79 24.28 -3.29
CA ASN A 94 -19.95 24.82 -4.01
C ASN A 94 -19.58 25.89 -5.03
N SER A 95 -18.35 26.41 -5.10
CA SER A 95 -17.95 27.33 -6.14
C SER A 95 -17.52 26.55 -7.39
N THR A 96 -17.77 27.12 -8.54
CA THR A 96 -17.36 26.55 -9.84
C THR A 96 -15.85 26.42 -9.99
N LEU A 97 -15.08 27.10 -9.14
CA LEU A 97 -13.61 27.04 -9.10
C LEU A 97 -13.08 25.91 -8.22
N THR A 98 -13.85 25.52 -7.20
CA THR A 98 -13.41 24.52 -6.20
C THR A 98 -14.08 23.17 -6.36
N ASN A 99 -15.20 23.11 -7.05
CA ASN A 99 -15.84 21.85 -7.44
C ASN A 99 -15.97 21.79 -8.97
N PRO A 100 -14.99 21.22 -9.68
CA PRO A 100 -15.02 21.11 -11.13
C PRO A 100 -16.20 20.29 -11.65
N TYR A 101 -16.90 19.59 -10.78
CA TYR A 101 -18.10 18.81 -11.07
C TYR A 101 -19.41 19.53 -10.70
N ALA A 102 -19.35 20.76 -10.19
CA ALA A 102 -20.54 21.51 -9.76
C ALA A 102 -21.52 21.78 -10.90
N THR A 103 -21.04 21.80 -12.12
CA THR A 103 -21.85 21.95 -13.35
C THR A 103 -22.22 20.62 -14.00
N ASP A 104 -21.68 19.49 -13.52
CA ASP A 104 -22.04 18.17 -14.02
C ASP A 104 -23.45 17.81 -13.52
N SER A 105 -24.34 17.47 -14.43
CA SER A 105 -25.69 16.99 -14.08
C SER A 105 -25.69 15.78 -13.17
N ASN A 106 -24.58 15.03 -13.13
CA ASN A 106 -24.39 13.89 -12.25
C ASN A 106 -24.02 14.29 -10.80
N ASP A 107 -23.46 15.47 -10.56
CA ASP A 107 -23.10 15.91 -9.21
C ASP A 107 -24.34 15.97 -8.30
N SER A 108 -25.44 16.53 -8.76
CA SER A 108 -26.70 16.57 -8.00
C SER A 108 -27.28 15.18 -7.70
N ALA A 109 -27.02 14.19 -8.58
CA ALA A 109 -27.47 12.82 -8.38
C ALA A 109 -26.65 12.07 -7.32
N TYR A 110 -25.41 12.51 -7.04
CA TYR A 110 -24.53 11.88 -6.06
C TYR A 110 -24.61 12.52 -4.68
N ARG A 111 -25.10 13.75 -4.57
CA ARG A 111 -25.19 14.48 -3.30
C ARG A 111 -26.54 14.27 -2.64
N GLN A 112 -26.52 13.77 -1.41
CA GLN A 112 -27.66 13.71 -0.52
C GLN A 112 -27.19 13.94 0.90
N ASP A 113 -27.87 14.83 1.64
CA ASP A 113 -27.57 15.15 3.04
C ASP A 113 -26.10 15.56 3.31
N GLY A 114 -25.45 16.21 2.33
CA GLY A 114 -24.07 16.69 2.41
C GLY A 114 -23.00 15.66 2.07
N ILE A 115 -23.38 14.44 1.71
CA ILE A 115 -22.45 13.38 1.29
C ILE A 115 -22.72 12.97 -0.16
N TYR A 116 -21.70 12.45 -0.84
CA TYR A 116 -21.86 11.86 -2.16
C TYR A 116 -22.38 10.43 -2.05
N ARG A 117 -23.38 10.05 -2.81
CA ARG A 117 -23.96 8.70 -2.85
C ARG A 117 -23.84 8.09 -4.24
N PRO A 118 -22.64 7.76 -4.70
CA PRO A 118 -22.46 7.21 -6.03
C PRO A 118 -23.26 5.91 -6.17
N LYS A 119 -24.04 5.79 -7.23
CA LYS A 119 -24.86 4.60 -7.56
C LYS A 119 -25.84 4.15 -6.47
N GLY A 120 -26.15 5.00 -5.49
CA GLY A 120 -27.05 4.65 -4.39
C GLY A 120 -26.50 3.59 -3.43
N LEU A 121 -25.17 3.47 -3.34
CA LEU A 121 -24.53 2.55 -2.40
C LEU A 121 -24.95 2.83 -0.95
N ALA A 122 -24.91 1.82 -0.10
CA ALA A 122 -25.24 1.93 1.32
C ALA A 122 -24.23 2.77 2.12
N LEU A 123 -23.06 3.04 1.55
CA LEU A 123 -22.07 3.99 2.05
C LEU A 123 -21.96 5.17 1.09
N GLY A 124 -22.05 6.37 1.64
CA GLY A 124 -21.77 7.62 0.95
C GLY A 124 -20.33 8.05 1.13
N VAL A 125 -19.82 8.84 0.22
CA VAL A 125 -18.44 9.35 0.23
C VAL A 125 -18.41 10.73 0.87
N ASN A 126 -17.41 10.98 1.69
CA ASN A 126 -17.19 12.28 2.34
C ASN A 126 -17.19 13.43 1.29
N PRO A 127 -17.85 14.57 1.54
CA PRO A 127 -17.91 15.70 0.62
C PRO A 127 -16.56 16.25 0.16
N VAL A 128 -15.48 16.04 0.94
CA VAL A 128 -14.13 16.48 0.55
C VAL A 128 -13.47 15.55 -0.49
N MET A 129 -14.17 14.48 -0.91
CA MET A 129 -13.65 13.44 -1.81
C MET A 129 -14.49 13.32 -3.11
N PRO A 130 -14.76 14.40 -3.85
CA PRO A 130 -15.61 14.35 -5.04
C PRO A 130 -15.01 13.46 -6.15
N GLU A 131 -13.69 13.43 -6.27
CA GLU A 131 -13.01 12.63 -7.30
C GLU A 131 -13.16 11.13 -7.00
N LEU A 132 -13.05 10.70 -5.73
CA LEU A 132 -13.32 9.31 -5.35
C LEU A 132 -14.78 8.94 -5.64
N ALA A 133 -15.73 9.81 -5.29
CA ALA A 133 -17.14 9.59 -5.60
C ALA A 133 -17.34 9.39 -7.11
N ARG A 134 -16.66 10.19 -7.93
CA ARG A 134 -16.70 10.06 -9.39
C ARG A 134 -16.09 8.74 -9.87
N LEU A 135 -14.94 8.34 -9.35
CA LEU A 135 -14.30 7.05 -9.69
C LEU A 135 -15.23 5.87 -9.40
N ILE A 136 -15.97 5.90 -8.28
CA ILE A 136 -16.95 4.87 -7.94
C ILE A 136 -18.14 4.91 -8.93
N ALA A 137 -18.65 6.10 -9.23
CA ALA A 137 -19.75 6.28 -10.16
C ALA A 137 -19.42 5.78 -11.58
N ASP A 138 -18.18 5.99 -12.01
CA ASP A 138 -17.67 5.58 -13.32
C ASP A 138 -17.19 4.11 -13.34
N ASN A 139 -17.48 3.30 -12.31
CA ASN A 139 -17.02 1.91 -12.16
C ASN A 139 -15.48 1.73 -12.15
N LYS A 140 -14.72 2.73 -11.74
CA LYS A 140 -13.26 2.70 -11.68
C LYS A 140 -12.73 2.50 -10.28
N ALA A 141 -13.60 2.51 -9.29
CA ALA A 141 -13.28 2.17 -7.91
C ALA A 141 -14.42 1.39 -7.25
N SER A 142 -14.10 0.58 -6.26
CA SER A 142 -15.03 -0.16 -5.42
C SER A 142 -14.67 -0.02 -3.95
N VAL A 143 -15.67 -0.19 -3.09
CA VAL A 143 -15.53 -0.12 -1.64
C VAL A 143 -15.50 -1.53 -1.07
N VAL A 144 -14.59 -1.80 -0.13
CA VAL A 144 -14.60 -3.00 0.71
C VAL A 144 -14.97 -2.58 2.14
N ALA A 145 -16.18 -2.90 2.54
CA ALA A 145 -16.74 -2.51 3.84
C ALA A 145 -16.33 -3.46 4.95
N ASN A 146 -16.17 -2.90 6.14
CA ASN A 146 -15.92 -3.62 7.39
C ASN A 146 -14.83 -4.68 7.27
N ILE A 147 -13.67 -4.24 6.83
CA ILE A 147 -12.47 -5.04 6.62
C ILE A 147 -11.44 -4.78 7.71
N GLY A 148 -10.70 -5.80 8.11
CA GLY A 148 -9.60 -5.69 9.07
C GLY A 148 -8.87 -7.02 9.20
N PRO A 149 -7.82 -7.10 10.04
CA PRO A 149 -7.13 -8.36 10.27
C PRO A 149 -8.04 -9.33 11.01
N LEU A 150 -8.14 -10.56 10.51
CA LEU A 150 -8.88 -11.66 11.12
C LEU A 150 -8.08 -12.96 11.01
N VAL A 151 -8.09 -13.77 12.07
CA VAL A 151 -7.62 -15.16 12.04
C VAL A 151 -8.71 -16.07 11.47
N LYS A 152 -9.96 -15.80 11.87
CA LYS A 152 -11.18 -16.46 11.41
C LYS A 152 -12.38 -15.52 11.61
N PRO A 153 -13.55 -15.81 11.01
CA PRO A 153 -14.77 -15.09 11.34
C PRO A 153 -15.08 -15.19 12.83
N VAL A 154 -15.42 -14.08 13.47
CA VAL A 154 -15.79 -14.02 14.88
C VAL A 154 -16.94 -13.03 15.10
N SER A 155 -17.81 -13.33 16.04
CA SER A 155 -18.86 -12.45 16.53
C SER A 155 -18.53 -11.91 17.94
N LYS A 156 -19.26 -10.89 18.40
CA LYS A 156 -19.16 -10.40 19.79
C LYS A 156 -19.41 -11.53 20.81
N THR A 157 -20.36 -12.42 20.53
CA THR A 157 -20.68 -13.57 21.38
C THR A 157 -19.50 -14.55 21.45
N ASP A 158 -18.88 -14.87 20.31
CA ASP A 158 -17.70 -15.74 20.29
C ASP A 158 -16.58 -15.16 21.15
N ILE A 159 -16.27 -13.88 20.93
CA ILE A 159 -15.20 -13.19 21.65
C ILE A 159 -15.45 -13.17 23.16
N SER A 160 -16.68 -12.91 23.58
CA SER A 160 -17.08 -12.90 24.99
C SER A 160 -16.98 -14.27 25.65
N GLY A 161 -17.12 -15.34 24.86
CA GLY A 161 -17.00 -16.72 25.30
C GLY A 161 -15.58 -17.29 25.30
N PHE A 162 -14.60 -16.58 24.74
CA PHE A 162 -13.23 -17.10 24.64
C PHE A 162 -12.52 -17.13 26.00
N THR A 163 -11.90 -18.26 26.30
CA THR A 163 -10.82 -18.31 27.29
C THR A 163 -9.61 -17.51 26.79
N THR A 164 -8.69 -17.16 27.68
CA THR A 164 -7.45 -16.45 27.29
C THR A 164 -6.68 -17.18 26.18
N SER A 165 -6.57 -18.51 26.28
CA SER A 165 -5.89 -19.31 25.25
C SER A 165 -6.64 -19.29 23.91
N GLN A 166 -7.96 -19.33 23.93
CA GLN A 166 -8.79 -19.25 22.72
C GLN A 166 -8.70 -17.86 22.08
N ALA A 167 -8.69 -16.80 22.88
CA ALA A 167 -8.50 -15.43 22.38
C ALA A 167 -7.13 -15.30 21.66
N GLN A 168 -6.05 -15.79 22.25
CA GLN A 168 -4.72 -15.79 21.63
C GLN A 168 -4.63 -16.55 20.31
N GLN A 169 -5.43 -17.60 20.15
CA GLN A 169 -5.44 -18.42 18.93
C GLN A 169 -6.37 -17.88 17.83
N ASN A 170 -7.45 -17.21 18.21
CA ASN A 170 -8.55 -16.87 17.31
C ASN A 170 -8.67 -15.39 17.00
N LEU A 171 -7.98 -14.52 17.73
CA LEU A 171 -7.95 -13.08 17.49
C LEU A 171 -6.59 -12.66 16.94
N PRO A 172 -6.54 -11.57 16.16
CA PRO A 172 -5.28 -10.96 15.76
C PRO A 172 -4.46 -10.56 16.97
N LEU A 173 -3.13 -10.69 16.82
CA LEU A 173 -2.21 -10.30 17.89
C LEU A 173 -2.23 -8.79 18.09
N PHE A 174 -2.20 -8.37 19.36
CA PHE A 174 -2.00 -6.98 19.76
C PHE A 174 -2.94 -6.00 19.04
N LEU A 175 -4.25 -6.29 19.04
CA LEU A 175 -5.27 -5.36 18.55
C LEU A 175 -5.05 -3.96 19.14
N PHE A 176 -5.27 -2.93 18.32
CA PHE A 176 -5.16 -1.51 18.66
C PHE A 176 -3.71 -0.98 18.86
N SER A 177 -2.69 -1.78 18.50
CA SER A 177 -1.28 -1.34 18.53
C SER A 177 -0.77 -1.10 17.11
N HIS A 178 -0.40 0.14 16.76
CA HIS A 178 0.08 0.51 15.42
C HIS A 178 1.15 -0.45 14.90
N ASN A 179 2.27 -0.56 15.59
CA ASN A 179 3.42 -1.36 15.15
C ASN A 179 3.08 -2.83 14.90
N HIS A 180 2.19 -3.40 15.72
CA HIS A 180 1.82 -4.79 15.59
C HIS A 180 0.77 -4.99 14.48
N GLN A 181 -0.24 -4.10 14.40
CA GLN A 181 -1.26 -4.18 13.37
C GLN A 181 -0.67 -3.92 11.98
N GLN A 182 0.20 -2.92 11.82
CA GLN A 182 0.97 -2.71 10.59
C GLN A 182 1.72 -3.99 10.19
N ARG A 183 2.39 -4.62 11.17
CA ARG A 183 3.18 -5.82 10.93
C ARG A 183 2.30 -6.98 10.44
N ILE A 184 1.21 -7.30 11.13
CA ILE A 184 0.36 -8.44 10.75
C ILE A 184 -0.36 -8.21 9.42
N LEU A 185 -0.77 -7.00 9.09
CA LEU A 185 -1.37 -6.65 7.81
C LEU A 185 -0.36 -6.79 6.65
N GLN A 186 0.86 -6.32 6.86
CA GLN A 186 1.93 -6.39 5.86
C GLN A 186 2.49 -7.81 5.71
N THR A 187 2.39 -8.64 6.73
CA THR A 187 2.84 -10.04 6.64
C THR A 187 1.73 -11.00 6.18
N GLY A 188 0.44 -10.63 6.27
CA GLY A 188 -0.68 -11.52 5.95
C GLY A 188 -0.81 -12.68 6.95
N LYS A 189 -0.39 -12.48 8.20
CA LYS A 189 -0.42 -13.49 9.26
C LYS A 189 -0.92 -12.87 10.55
N ALA A 190 -2.25 -12.80 10.70
CA ALA A 190 -2.89 -12.10 11.80
C ALA A 190 -2.57 -12.67 13.19
N ASN A 191 -2.16 -13.92 13.29
CA ASN A 191 -1.85 -14.62 14.53
C ASN A 191 -0.36 -14.90 14.76
N SER A 192 0.54 -14.29 13.98
CA SER A 192 1.99 -14.41 14.18
C SER A 192 2.72 -13.11 13.86
N LEU A 193 3.89 -12.92 14.49
CA LEU A 193 4.78 -11.80 14.21
C LEU A 193 5.90 -12.27 13.26
N ASP A 194 5.56 -12.44 12.00
CA ASP A 194 6.51 -12.81 10.94
C ASP A 194 7.43 -11.63 10.57
N ASP A 195 8.59 -11.92 10.03
CA ASP A 195 9.57 -10.91 9.60
C ASP A 195 9.50 -10.59 8.12
N THR A 196 8.87 -11.47 7.31
CA THR A 196 8.73 -11.30 5.87
C THR A 196 7.31 -10.88 5.49
N GLY A 197 7.22 -9.95 4.54
CA GLY A 197 5.94 -9.49 3.99
C GLY A 197 5.39 -10.41 2.91
N TRP A 198 4.08 -10.33 2.70
CA TRP A 198 3.44 -11.19 1.69
C TRP A 198 3.93 -10.89 0.25
N ALA A 199 4.15 -9.62 -0.11
CA ALA A 199 4.72 -9.25 -1.41
C ALA A 199 6.22 -9.60 -1.51
N GLY A 200 6.96 -9.53 -0.38
CA GLY A 200 8.33 -10.01 -0.31
C GLY A 200 8.44 -11.52 -0.57
N ARG A 201 7.50 -12.32 -0.03
CA ARG A 201 7.44 -13.76 -0.31
C ARG A 201 7.11 -14.08 -1.76
N ILE A 202 6.30 -13.24 -2.45
CA ILE A 202 6.10 -13.36 -3.90
C ILE A 202 7.42 -13.11 -4.63
N ALA A 203 8.17 -12.07 -4.25
CA ALA A 203 9.45 -11.77 -4.87
C ALA A 203 10.51 -12.88 -4.64
N ASP A 204 10.49 -13.52 -3.47
CA ASP A 204 11.35 -14.68 -3.20
C ASP A 204 11.03 -15.89 -4.09
N GLN A 205 9.74 -16.11 -4.38
CA GLN A 205 9.31 -17.20 -5.27
C GLN A 205 9.63 -16.90 -6.74
N TRP A 206 9.57 -15.63 -7.15
CA TRP A 206 9.78 -15.18 -8.51
C TRP A 206 11.18 -14.56 -8.70
N GLN A 207 12.19 -15.18 -8.12
CA GLN A 207 13.57 -14.68 -8.20
C GLN A 207 14.01 -14.45 -9.64
N GLY A 208 14.69 -13.31 -9.86
CA GLY A 208 15.20 -12.91 -11.17
C GLY A 208 14.19 -12.20 -12.06
N ILE A 209 12.88 -12.16 -11.67
CA ILE A 209 11.92 -11.33 -12.40
C ILE A 209 12.34 -9.86 -12.29
N ASN A 210 12.23 -9.11 -13.38
CA ASN A 210 12.57 -7.69 -13.46
C ASN A 210 14.02 -7.35 -13.06
N SER A 211 14.97 -8.26 -13.21
CA SER A 211 16.37 -7.92 -12.95
C SER A 211 16.86 -6.77 -13.86
N PRO A 212 17.60 -5.78 -13.37
CA PRO A 212 18.17 -5.66 -12.02
C PRO A 212 17.27 -4.94 -10.99
N VAL A 213 16.15 -4.33 -11.39
CA VAL A 213 15.28 -3.48 -10.54
C VAL A 213 14.56 -4.31 -9.47
N GLY A 214 14.08 -5.51 -9.85
CA GLY A 214 13.29 -6.37 -8.98
C GLY A 214 11.79 -6.14 -9.08
N LEU A 215 11.01 -6.99 -8.39
CA LEU A 215 9.56 -6.97 -8.41
C LEU A 215 8.97 -5.83 -7.55
N ASN A 216 9.57 -5.60 -6.37
CA ASN A 216 9.05 -4.76 -5.31
C ASN A 216 9.75 -3.41 -5.28
N ILE A 217 8.97 -2.32 -5.35
CA ILE A 217 9.45 -0.94 -5.35
C ILE A 217 8.70 -0.16 -4.27
N SER A 218 9.44 0.54 -3.41
CA SER A 218 8.89 1.41 -2.36
C SER A 218 9.28 2.86 -2.58
N TYR A 219 8.34 3.77 -2.38
CA TYR A 219 8.59 5.21 -2.35
C TYR A 219 8.57 5.79 -0.93
N PHE A 220 8.61 4.94 0.09
CA PHE A 220 8.61 5.42 1.47
C PHE A 220 9.75 4.86 2.33
N GLY A 221 10.27 3.70 2.03
CA GLY A 221 11.31 3.06 2.84
C GLY A 221 11.25 1.54 2.75
N ASN A 222 11.89 0.87 3.71
CA ASN A 222 11.87 -0.60 3.78
C ASN A 222 10.63 -1.09 4.51
N ASP A 223 9.47 -0.99 3.83
CA ASP A 223 8.22 -1.50 4.38
C ASP A 223 8.20 -3.02 4.39
N ARG A 224 7.71 -3.57 5.51
CA ARG A 224 7.72 -5.01 5.73
C ARG A 224 6.96 -5.79 4.65
N MET A 225 5.89 -5.22 4.10
CA MET A 225 5.11 -5.86 3.03
C MET A 225 5.99 -6.34 1.88
N LEU A 226 7.04 -5.57 1.55
CA LEU A 226 7.90 -5.81 0.39
C LEU A 226 9.17 -6.61 0.72
N ILE A 227 9.45 -6.88 2.00
CA ILE A 227 10.66 -7.58 2.44
C ILE A 227 10.44 -9.09 2.40
N GLY A 228 11.23 -9.79 1.61
CA GLY A 228 11.29 -11.25 1.57
C GLY A 228 12.36 -11.84 2.49
N GLU A 229 12.52 -13.15 2.45
CA GLU A 229 13.60 -13.87 3.13
C GLU A 229 14.96 -13.62 2.43
N THR A 230 14.93 -13.54 1.10
CA THR A 230 16.13 -13.38 0.26
C THR A 230 16.09 -12.14 -0.59
N THR A 231 14.93 -11.51 -0.74
CA THR A 231 14.72 -10.32 -1.58
C THR A 231 14.39 -9.10 -0.73
N SER A 232 14.83 -7.94 -1.21
CA SER A 232 14.52 -6.62 -0.63
C SER A 232 13.95 -5.72 -1.70
N PRO A 233 13.07 -4.76 -1.36
CA PRO A 233 12.56 -3.81 -2.32
C PRO A 233 13.65 -2.86 -2.83
N LEU A 234 13.45 -2.34 -4.04
CA LEU A 234 14.12 -1.12 -4.47
C LEU A 234 13.41 0.06 -3.80
N VAL A 235 14.14 0.83 -2.97
CA VAL A 235 13.62 2.02 -2.30
C VAL A 235 14.05 3.25 -3.05
N LEU A 236 13.09 4.07 -3.46
CA LEU A 236 13.30 5.31 -4.20
C LEU A 236 12.63 6.47 -3.48
N ASN A 237 13.14 7.67 -3.70
CA ASN A 237 12.39 8.89 -3.40
C ASN A 237 11.49 9.24 -4.59
N PRO A 238 10.36 9.92 -4.38
CA PRO A 238 9.56 10.48 -5.46
C PRO A 238 10.40 11.38 -6.37
N GLY A 239 10.12 11.34 -7.68
CA GLY A 239 10.85 12.09 -8.68
C GLY A 239 12.03 11.31 -9.29
N GLN A 240 12.96 12.05 -9.89
CA GLN A 240 14.12 11.46 -10.57
C GLN A 240 14.99 10.66 -9.59
N PRO A 241 15.38 9.43 -9.92
CA PRO A 241 16.28 8.65 -9.08
C PRO A 241 17.59 9.38 -8.81
N THR A 242 17.98 9.44 -7.55
CA THR A 242 19.20 10.13 -7.12
C THR A 242 20.42 9.22 -7.31
N ARG A 243 21.36 9.64 -8.14
CA ARG A 243 22.65 8.97 -8.32
C ARG A 243 23.55 9.20 -7.11
N PHE A 244 24.50 8.33 -6.91
CA PHE A 244 25.56 8.57 -5.91
C PHE A 244 26.30 9.86 -6.25
N SER A 245 26.40 10.79 -5.29
CA SER A 245 26.98 12.13 -5.50
C SER A 245 28.42 12.08 -6.02
N GLU A 246 29.18 11.08 -5.56
CA GLU A 246 30.55 10.85 -5.97
C GLU A 246 30.71 10.45 -7.44
N MET A 247 29.62 10.03 -8.07
CA MET A 247 29.60 9.60 -9.47
C MET A 247 29.00 10.64 -10.43
N GLN A 248 28.45 11.74 -9.90
CA GLN A 248 27.73 12.72 -10.70
C GLN A 248 28.62 13.80 -11.35
N ASN A 249 29.82 14.02 -10.81
CA ASN A 249 30.63 15.17 -11.24
C ASN A 249 32.07 14.76 -11.56
N ASP A 250 32.39 14.65 -12.85
CA ASP A 250 33.71 14.29 -13.35
C ASP A 250 34.72 15.49 -13.34
N SER A 251 34.26 16.72 -13.03
CA SER A 251 35.05 17.95 -13.18
C SER A 251 36.01 18.26 -12.00
N LEU A 252 35.86 17.56 -10.88
CA LEU A 252 36.69 17.79 -9.70
C LEU A 252 37.64 16.60 -9.45
N ASN A 253 38.96 16.88 -9.38
CA ASN A 253 39.97 15.86 -9.10
C ASN A 253 39.69 15.04 -7.82
N SER A 254 39.04 15.65 -6.81
CA SER A 254 38.62 14.97 -5.60
C SER A 254 37.55 13.89 -5.88
N ASN A 255 36.69 14.10 -6.87
CA ASN A 255 35.66 13.15 -7.24
C ASN A 255 36.19 11.98 -8.07
N LEU A 256 37.23 12.21 -8.88
CA LEU A 256 37.92 11.12 -9.58
C LEU A 256 38.54 10.12 -8.60
N HIS A 257 39.16 10.59 -7.52
CA HIS A 257 39.69 9.70 -6.48
C HIS A 257 38.60 8.96 -5.71
N ARG A 258 37.48 9.64 -5.40
CA ARG A 258 36.32 9.00 -4.75
C ARG A 258 35.68 7.98 -5.65
N LYS A 259 35.51 8.30 -6.94
CA LYS A 259 35.00 7.38 -7.96
C LYS A 259 35.90 6.14 -8.09
N ALA A 260 37.23 6.33 -8.18
CA ALA A 260 38.17 5.24 -8.24
C ALA A 260 38.14 4.37 -6.96
N LEU A 261 38.05 5.00 -5.78
CA LEU A 261 37.90 4.28 -4.51
C LEU A 261 36.60 3.48 -4.45
N PHE A 262 35.49 4.08 -4.87
CA PHE A 262 34.20 3.42 -4.92
C PHE A 262 34.22 2.23 -5.89
N GLN A 263 34.78 2.41 -7.09
CA GLN A 263 34.95 1.33 -8.08
C GLN A 263 35.86 0.21 -7.58
N ALA A 264 36.91 0.56 -6.86
CA ALA A 264 37.81 -0.42 -6.25
C ALA A 264 37.10 -1.22 -5.12
N LEU A 265 36.30 -0.55 -4.27
CA LEU A 265 35.49 -1.20 -3.24
C LEU A 265 34.38 -2.07 -3.84
N ALA A 266 33.77 -1.64 -4.92
CA ALA A 266 32.74 -2.36 -5.66
C ALA A 266 33.28 -3.52 -6.49
N GLY A 267 34.60 -3.74 -6.50
CA GLY A 267 35.22 -4.88 -7.22
C GLY A 267 35.23 -4.74 -8.75
N SER A 268 35.14 -3.53 -9.28
CA SER A 268 35.26 -3.28 -10.73
C SER A 268 36.62 -3.73 -11.26
N THR A 269 36.63 -4.74 -12.10
CA THR A 269 37.83 -5.47 -12.53
C THR A 269 38.57 -4.84 -13.72
N ASN A 270 38.11 -3.71 -14.24
CA ASN A 270 38.59 -3.17 -15.51
C ASN A 270 39.79 -2.21 -15.41
N GLU A 271 40.22 -1.81 -14.21
CA GLU A 271 41.43 -0.99 -14.07
C GLU A 271 42.57 -1.84 -13.49
N LYS A 272 43.57 -2.05 -14.33
CA LYS A 272 44.78 -2.85 -14.03
C LYS A 272 45.59 -2.36 -12.82
N ASN A 273 45.29 -1.16 -12.28
CA ASN A 273 46.08 -0.50 -11.25
C ASN A 273 45.63 -0.77 -9.81
N PHE A 274 44.51 -1.45 -9.59
CA PHE A 274 44.02 -1.79 -8.24
C PHE A 274 44.03 -3.28 -7.94
N ALA A 275 44.75 -4.07 -8.70
CA ALA A 275 44.88 -5.53 -8.53
C ALA A 275 45.42 -5.97 -7.17
N THR A 276 45.99 -5.05 -6.39
CA THR A 276 46.58 -5.33 -5.06
C THR A 276 45.56 -5.33 -3.92
N TYR A 277 44.34 -4.84 -4.13
CA TYR A 277 43.26 -4.84 -3.11
C TYR A 277 42.24 -5.97 -3.32
N ARG A 278 42.62 -7.04 -4.02
CA ARG A 278 41.80 -8.25 -4.04
C ARG A 278 41.72 -8.84 -2.66
N THR A 279 40.64 -8.62 -1.98
CA THR A 279 40.35 -9.26 -0.73
C THR A 279 39.77 -10.66 -0.98
N ASP A 280 40.33 -11.66 -0.32
CA ASP A 280 39.74 -13.01 -0.30
C ASP A 280 38.59 -13.11 0.71
N ASN A 281 38.30 -12.03 1.41
CA ASN A 281 37.21 -11.97 2.37
C ASN A 281 35.84 -12.02 1.63
N PRO A 282 35.04 -13.08 1.82
CA PRO A 282 33.78 -13.26 1.13
C PRO A 282 32.76 -12.16 1.45
N TRP A 283 32.82 -11.57 2.64
CA TRP A 283 31.93 -10.48 3.03
C TRP A 283 32.25 -9.17 2.28
N GLN A 284 33.53 -8.88 2.08
CA GLN A 284 33.93 -7.71 1.30
C GLN A 284 33.58 -7.88 -0.17
N LYS A 285 33.73 -9.09 -0.73
CA LYS A 285 33.27 -9.40 -2.09
C LYS A 285 31.76 -9.23 -2.23
N LEU A 286 31.01 -9.77 -1.26
CA LEU A 286 29.54 -9.63 -1.26
C LEU A 286 29.12 -8.17 -1.19
N TYR A 287 29.71 -7.40 -0.27
CA TYR A 287 29.43 -5.97 -0.14
C TYR A 287 29.76 -5.20 -1.41
N GLY A 288 30.93 -5.44 -2.01
CA GLY A 288 31.33 -4.83 -3.28
C GLY A 288 30.36 -5.14 -4.41
N ASN A 289 29.92 -6.38 -4.54
CA ASN A 289 28.94 -6.81 -5.55
C ASN A 289 27.58 -6.13 -5.36
N ILE A 290 27.10 -6.04 -4.11
CA ILE A 290 25.85 -5.34 -3.78
C ILE A 290 25.95 -3.85 -4.15
N LEU A 291 27.04 -3.21 -3.78
CA LEU A 291 27.28 -1.80 -4.04
C LEU A 291 27.37 -1.52 -5.55
N GLN A 292 28.09 -2.35 -6.30
CA GLN A 292 28.19 -2.24 -7.76
C GLN A 292 26.84 -2.44 -8.43
N LYS A 293 26.09 -3.47 -8.02
CA LYS A 293 24.75 -3.74 -8.54
C LYS A 293 23.82 -2.54 -8.29
N SER A 294 23.81 -2.02 -7.05
CA SER A 294 22.99 -0.85 -6.70
C SER A 294 23.36 0.37 -7.54
N HIS A 295 24.65 0.64 -7.70
CA HIS A 295 25.13 1.74 -8.53
C HIS A 295 24.67 1.59 -9.99
N THR A 296 24.92 0.43 -10.60
CA THR A 296 24.54 0.17 -12.00
C THR A 296 23.03 0.28 -12.19
N THR A 297 22.24 -0.28 -11.26
CA THR A 297 20.77 -0.21 -11.32
C THR A 297 20.27 1.23 -11.26
N ILE A 298 20.79 2.02 -10.32
CA ILE A 298 20.37 3.42 -10.16
C ILE A 298 20.84 4.29 -11.32
N ASP A 299 22.04 4.06 -11.84
CA ASP A 299 22.55 4.83 -13.01
C ASP A 299 21.72 4.52 -14.27
N GLU A 300 21.42 3.26 -14.53
CA GLU A 300 20.55 2.86 -15.64
C GLU A 300 19.13 3.46 -15.48
N LEU A 301 18.56 3.37 -14.29
CA LEU A 301 17.23 3.92 -14.01
C LEU A 301 17.23 5.45 -14.17
N TYR A 302 18.28 6.14 -13.71
CA TYR A 302 18.44 7.58 -13.90
C TYR A 302 18.44 7.96 -15.38
N GLN A 303 19.18 7.23 -16.23
CA GLN A 303 19.23 7.50 -17.67
C GLN A 303 17.86 7.28 -18.34
N LYS A 304 17.19 6.19 -18.01
CA LYS A 304 15.84 5.90 -18.54
C LYS A 304 14.80 6.91 -18.04
N TRP A 305 14.95 7.40 -16.81
CA TRP A 305 14.04 8.41 -16.25
C TRP A 305 13.98 9.70 -17.04
N GLN A 306 15.03 10.02 -17.80
CA GLN A 306 15.05 11.23 -18.64
C GLN A 306 13.90 11.26 -19.66
N SER A 307 13.48 10.12 -20.17
CA SER A 307 12.38 10.01 -21.15
C SER A 307 11.00 10.33 -20.57
N VAL A 308 10.85 10.23 -19.26
CA VAL A 308 9.60 10.48 -18.53
C VAL A 308 9.69 11.65 -17.55
N SER A 309 10.80 12.39 -17.54
CA SER A 309 11.07 13.43 -16.54
C SER A 309 10.37 14.75 -16.82
N ALA A 310 9.86 14.97 -18.04
CA ALA A 310 9.19 16.21 -18.39
C ALA A 310 7.97 16.44 -17.48
N GLU A 311 7.78 17.70 -17.09
CA GLU A 311 6.64 18.10 -16.24
C GLU A 311 5.31 17.84 -16.96
N ASP A 312 5.28 18.04 -18.27
CA ASP A 312 4.15 17.78 -19.17
C ASP A 312 4.16 16.39 -19.79
N PHE A 313 4.84 15.41 -19.16
CA PHE A 313 4.88 14.03 -19.63
C PHE A 313 3.46 13.46 -19.76
N PHE A 314 2.56 13.79 -18.84
CA PHE A 314 1.13 13.52 -18.95
C PHE A 314 0.44 14.76 -19.51
N SER A 315 -0.29 14.59 -20.61
CA SER A 315 -1.00 15.66 -21.31
C SER A 315 -2.33 16.03 -20.67
N THR A 316 -2.90 15.08 -19.88
CA THR A 316 -4.15 15.28 -19.15
C THR A 316 -3.96 16.36 -18.08
N VAL A 317 -4.93 17.26 -17.97
CA VAL A 317 -5.01 18.23 -16.87
C VAL A 317 -5.87 17.68 -15.74
N ASP A 318 -5.59 18.15 -14.53
CA ASP A 318 -6.38 17.81 -13.37
C ASP A 318 -7.73 18.57 -13.34
N PRO A 319 -8.65 18.27 -12.38
CA PRO A 319 -9.94 18.95 -12.29
C PRO A 319 -9.87 20.46 -12.08
N TYR A 320 -8.70 20.98 -11.71
CA TYR A 320 -8.45 22.40 -11.45
C TYR A 320 -7.67 23.08 -12.58
N ASN A 321 -7.57 22.39 -13.73
CA ASN A 321 -6.91 22.88 -14.93
C ASN A 321 -5.39 23.11 -14.76
N GLN A 322 -4.76 22.34 -13.86
CA GLN A 322 -3.32 22.26 -13.68
C GLN A 322 -2.76 21.03 -14.40
N SER A 323 -1.44 20.95 -14.57
CA SER A 323 -0.78 19.72 -15.04
C SER A 323 -1.17 18.55 -14.11
N LEU A 324 -1.29 17.34 -14.66
CA LEU A 324 -1.92 16.21 -13.96
C LEU A 324 -1.39 15.96 -12.55
N PHE A 325 -0.07 16.03 -12.38
CA PHE A 325 0.58 15.83 -11.07
C PHE A 325 1.15 17.11 -10.49
N TYR A 326 0.53 18.25 -10.82
CA TYR A 326 0.93 19.53 -10.22
C TYR A 326 1.03 19.38 -8.68
N PRO A 327 2.18 19.79 -8.10
CA PRO A 327 2.42 19.62 -6.67
C PRO A 327 1.68 20.71 -5.88
N TYR A 328 0.57 20.38 -5.29
CA TYR A 328 -0.13 21.25 -4.33
C TYR A 328 0.59 21.35 -2.96
N ALA A 329 1.88 21.05 -2.92
CA ALA A 329 2.66 21.02 -1.69
C ALA A 329 3.15 22.42 -1.24
N ASP A 330 3.01 23.44 -2.09
CA ASP A 330 3.37 24.81 -1.73
C ASP A 330 2.16 25.53 -1.16
N SER A 331 2.31 26.10 0.04
CA SER A 331 1.26 26.84 0.75
C SER A 331 0.66 28.00 -0.06
N SER A 332 1.38 28.50 -1.05
CA SER A 332 0.88 29.52 -1.98
C SER A 332 -0.17 29.00 -2.97
N ASP A 333 -0.13 27.70 -3.29
CA ASP A 333 -0.95 27.10 -4.35
C ASP A 333 -2.20 26.37 -3.82
N THR A 334 -2.27 26.13 -2.52
CA THR A 334 -3.42 25.44 -1.89
C THR A 334 -4.62 26.33 -1.63
N SER A 335 -4.47 27.66 -1.77
CA SER A 335 -5.55 28.63 -1.50
C SER A 335 -6.82 28.38 -2.33
N PHE A 336 -6.69 27.88 -3.55
CA PHE A 336 -7.85 27.59 -4.39
C PHE A 336 -8.53 26.25 -4.07
N LEU A 337 -7.82 25.32 -3.41
CA LEU A 337 -8.43 24.11 -2.85
C LEU A 337 -9.14 24.40 -1.52
N GLY A 338 -8.99 25.62 -0.99
CA GLY A 338 -9.49 25.99 0.30
C GLY A 338 -8.79 25.32 1.47
N LEU A 339 -7.60 24.83 1.25
CA LEU A 339 -6.76 24.19 2.23
C LEU A 339 -5.65 25.18 2.59
N GLU A 340 -5.90 26.03 3.59
CA GLU A 340 -4.92 27.05 4.03
C GLU A 340 -3.64 26.43 4.59
N ASP A 341 -3.66 25.16 5.02
CA ASP A 341 -2.51 24.44 5.51
C ASP A 341 -2.28 23.18 4.67
N SER A 342 -1.29 23.28 3.81
CA SER A 342 -0.54 22.22 3.15
C SER A 342 -1.21 20.83 3.13
N LEU A 343 -1.76 20.44 2.00
CA LEU A 343 -1.67 19.03 1.62
C LEU A 343 -0.24 18.61 1.96
N SER A 344 -0.06 17.55 2.74
CA SER A 344 1.30 17.13 3.15
C SER A 344 2.22 16.88 1.95
N GLY A 345 1.66 16.93 0.74
CA GLY A 345 2.33 16.84 -0.55
C GLY A 345 3.07 15.52 -0.77
N LYS A 346 2.79 14.51 0.05
CA LYS A 346 3.57 13.28 0.07
C LYS A 346 2.99 12.19 -0.81
N LEU A 347 1.66 12.06 -0.89
CA LEU A 347 1.03 10.98 -1.64
C LEU A 347 1.07 11.24 -3.16
N ILE A 348 0.68 12.44 -3.59
CA ILE A 348 0.60 12.79 -5.03
C ILE A 348 1.95 12.63 -5.73
N PRO A 349 3.08 13.15 -5.22
CA PRO A 349 4.40 12.90 -5.82
C PRO A 349 4.82 11.43 -5.88
N GLN A 350 4.42 10.62 -4.90
CA GLN A 350 4.69 9.19 -4.94
C GLN A 350 3.89 8.51 -6.05
N LEU A 351 2.61 8.85 -6.22
CA LEU A 351 1.76 8.29 -7.28
C LEU A 351 2.22 8.71 -8.68
N ASP A 352 2.70 9.96 -8.86
CA ASP A 352 3.36 10.39 -10.09
C ASP A 352 4.58 9.50 -10.41
N ALA A 353 5.46 9.31 -9.42
CA ALA A 353 6.64 8.47 -9.58
C ALA A 353 6.28 7.02 -9.88
N VAL A 354 5.22 6.48 -9.29
CA VAL A 354 4.69 5.14 -9.60
C VAL A 354 4.20 5.07 -11.04
N ALA A 355 3.42 6.05 -11.52
CA ALA A 355 2.90 6.06 -12.89
C ALA A 355 4.04 6.08 -13.93
N ARG A 356 5.05 6.92 -13.72
CA ARG A 356 6.26 6.99 -14.58
C ARG A 356 7.05 5.69 -14.53
N MET A 357 7.20 5.08 -13.35
CA MET A 357 7.91 3.81 -13.19
C MET A 357 7.16 2.63 -13.80
N ILE A 358 5.83 2.64 -13.79
CA ILE A 358 4.98 1.67 -14.51
C ILE A 358 5.23 1.78 -16.02
N HIS A 359 5.24 3.00 -16.56
CA HIS A 359 5.55 3.25 -17.97
C HIS A 359 6.93 2.70 -18.33
N LEU A 360 7.98 3.12 -17.62
CA LEU A 360 9.35 2.63 -17.85
C LEU A 360 9.45 1.11 -17.72
N GLY A 361 8.83 0.54 -16.69
CA GLY A 361 8.83 -0.90 -16.46
C GLY A 361 8.26 -1.68 -17.65
N LYS A 362 7.12 -1.22 -18.17
CA LYS A 362 6.46 -1.88 -19.31
C LYS A 362 7.20 -1.64 -20.62
N THR A 363 7.60 -0.40 -20.93
CA THR A 363 8.08 0.00 -22.25
C THR A 363 9.58 -0.20 -22.41
N ASP A 364 10.39 0.29 -21.45
CA ASP A 364 11.84 0.35 -21.55
C ASP A 364 12.54 -0.88 -20.99
N TYR A 365 11.93 -1.53 -19.98
CA TYR A 365 12.45 -2.74 -19.37
C TYR A 365 11.76 -4.03 -19.83
N GLY A 366 10.54 -3.92 -20.37
CA GLY A 366 9.73 -5.09 -20.76
C GLY A 366 9.26 -5.93 -19.57
N PHE A 367 9.14 -5.32 -18.39
CA PHE A 367 8.65 -5.99 -17.18
C PHE A 367 7.22 -6.48 -17.39
N LYS A 368 6.86 -7.55 -16.69
CA LYS A 368 5.52 -8.13 -16.74
C LYS A 368 4.76 -8.00 -15.42
N ARG A 369 5.46 -7.85 -14.33
CA ARG A 369 4.86 -7.73 -12.98
C ARG A 369 5.63 -6.68 -12.17
N GLN A 370 4.91 -5.80 -11.48
CA GLN A 370 5.50 -4.82 -10.53
C GLN A 370 4.59 -4.66 -9.32
N ILE A 371 5.19 -4.50 -8.14
CA ILE A 371 4.49 -4.22 -6.89
C ILE A 371 5.05 -2.94 -6.31
N PHE A 372 4.15 -2.00 -6.01
CA PHE A 372 4.51 -0.70 -5.46
C PHE A 372 3.89 -0.50 -4.09
N PHE A 373 4.65 0.18 -3.23
CA PHE A 373 4.18 0.64 -1.93
C PHE A 373 4.38 2.15 -1.83
N VAL A 374 3.31 2.85 -1.51
CA VAL A 374 3.30 4.29 -1.23
C VAL A 374 2.62 4.54 0.11
N LEU A 375 3.00 5.62 0.76
CA LEU A 375 2.52 5.97 2.08
C LEU A 375 1.73 7.27 2.06
N HIS A 376 0.62 7.27 2.79
CA HIS A 376 -0.09 8.47 3.19
C HIS A 376 -0.24 8.45 4.72
N GLY A 377 0.48 9.31 5.42
CA GLY A 377 0.53 9.34 6.89
C GLY A 377 -0.31 10.46 7.48
N GLY A 378 -0.44 10.46 8.82
CA GLY A 378 -1.14 11.51 9.57
C GLY A 378 -2.53 11.11 10.08
N PHE A 379 -2.97 9.86 9.85
CA PHE A 379 -4.31 9.40 10.23
C PHE A 379 -4.48 9.07 11.72
N ASP A 380 -3.46 9.25 12.55
CA ASP A 380 -3.58 9.05 14.02
C ASP A 380 -4.26 10.25 14.70
N THR A 381 -5.50 10.49 14.35
CA THR A 381 -6.28 11.67 14.70
C THR A 381 -6.97 11.53 16.05
N HIS A 382 -6.20 11.44 17.15
CA HIS A 382 -6.73 11.48 18.52
C HIS A 382 -7.21 12.88 18.93
N GLY A 383 -6.74 13.92 18.25
CA GLY A 383 -7.14 15.32 18.43
C GLY A 383 -7.10 16.05 17.10
N SER A 384 -7.76 17.21 17.04
CA SER A 384 -7.87 18.07 15.85
C SER A 384 -8.36 17.31 14.61
N GLN A 385 -9.16 16.27 14.80
CA GLN A 385 -9.59 15.41 13.69
C GLN A 385 -10.42 16.18 12.67
N THR A 386 -11.24 17.13 13.11
CA THR A 386 -12.06 17.97 12.23
C THR A 386 -11.24 18.81 11.26
N ASP A 387 -10.02 19.18 11.65
CA ASP A 387 -9.14 20.02 10.83
C ASP A 387 -8.19 19.19 9.97
N VAL A 388 -7.62 18.11 10.53
CA VAL A 388 -6.58 17.31 9.89
C VAL A 388 -7.16 16.27 8.92
N HIS A 389 -8.17 15.52 9.34
CA HIS A 389 -8.67 14.38 8.58
C HIS A 389 -9.26 14.74 7.21
N PRO A 390 -10.04 15.84 7.06
CA PRO A 390 -10.53 16.28 5.75
C PRO A 390 -9.41 16.58 4.76
N VAL A 391 -8.30 17.16 5.21
CA VAL A 391 -7.12 17.46 4.38
C VAL A 391 -6.49 16.18 3.84
N LEU A 392 -6.30 15.18 4.72
CA LEU A 392 -5.75 13.88 4.33
C LEU A 392 -6.68 13.14 3.34
N LEU A 393 -7.98 13.17 3.58
CA LEU A 393 -8.97 12.58 2.67
C LEU A 393 -9.00 13.30 1.33
N ARG A 394 -8.82 14.62 1.32
CA ARG A 394 -8.76 15.42 0.09
C ARG A 394 -7.56 15.04 -0.76
N GLU A 395 -6.37 14.94 -0.16
CA GLU A 395 -5.16 14.49 -0.86
C GLU A 395 -5.34 13.06 -1.42
N LEU A 396 -5.93 12.16 -0.63
CA LEU A 396 -6.21 10.79 -1.06
C LEU A 396 -7.14 10.77 -2.29
N SER A 397 -8.26 11.49 -2.23
CA SER A 397 -9.24 11.56 -3.32
C SER A 397 -8.62 12.05 -4.63
N LEU A 398 -7.95 13.21 -4.55
CA LEU A 398 -7.31 13.84 -5.70
C LEU A 398 -6.15 12.98 -6.23
N GLY A 399 -5.33 12.43 -5.34
CA GLY A 399 -4.20 11.57 -5.73
C GLY A 399 -4.64 10.31 -6.46
N LEU A 400 -5.66 9.62 -5.96
CA LEU A 400 -6.22 8.43 -6.62
C LEU A 400 -6.79 8.77 -8.01
N TRP A 401 -7.51 9.88 -8.14
CA TRP A 401 -8.06 10.33 -9.42
C TRP A 401 -6.94 10.64 -10.43
N LYS A 402 -5.94 11.44 -10.02
CA LYS A 402 -4.78 11.78 -10.87
C LYS A 402 -4.06 10.51 -11.35
N PHE A 403 -3.84 9.56 -10.45
CA PHE A 403 -3.20 8.31 -10.77
C PHE A 403 -4.02 7.48 -11.78
N GLN A 404 -5.34 7.38 -11.59
CA GLN A 404 -6.21 6.71 -12.55
C GLN A 404 -6.14 7.37 -13.94
N LYS A 405 -6.12 8.71 -14.00
CA LYS A 405 -5.99 9.44 -15.27
C LYS A 405 -4.65 9.21 -15.97
N ALA A 406 -3.56 9.14 -15.20
CA ALA A 406 -2.27 8.75 -15.75
C ALA A 406 -2.29 7.34 -16.36
N LEU A 407 -2.92 6.38 -15.67
CA LEU A 407 -3.06 5.02 -16.17
C LEU A 407 -3.92 4.96 -17.45
N GLU A 408 -5.01 5.73 -17.52
CA GLU A 408 -5.85 5.86 -18.72
C GLU A 408 -5.04 6.42 -19.90
N GLU A 409 -4.26 7.48 -19.69
CA GLU A 409 -3.40 8.06 -20.72
C GLU A 409 -2.32 7.07 -21.21
N LEU A 410 -1.82 6.22 -20.32
CA LEU A 410 -0.87 5.15 -20.67
C LEU A 410 -1.55 3.91 -21.29
N GLY A 411 -2.88 3.81 -21.29
CA GLY A 411 -3.63 2.62 -21.71
C GLY A 411 -3.35 1.41 -20.80
N LEU A 412 -3.23 1.64 -19.49
CA LEU A 412 -2.85 0.66 -18.47
C LEU A 412 -3.85 0.54 -17.33
N GLU A 413 -4.99 1.23 -17.40
CA GLU A 413 -6.02 1.24 -16.38
C GLU A 413 -6.56 -0.17 -16.06
N ASN A 414 -6.59 -1.07 -17.04
CA ASN A 414 -6.99 -2.47 -16.88
C ASN A 414 -5.87 -3.38 -16.36
N ASN A 415 -4.64 -2.87 -16.30
CA ASN A 415 -3.46 -3.63 -15.94
C ASN A 415 -2.91 -3.29 -14.55
N VAL A 416 -3.49 -2.29 -13.89
CA VAL A 416 -3.03 -1.82 -12.60
C VAL A 416 -4.19 -1.84 -11.60
N THR A 417 -3.97 -2.50 -10.46
CA THR A 417 -4.90 -2.49 -9.34
C THR A 417 -4.27 -1.73 -8.18
N THR A 418 -4.93 -0.66 -7.75
CA THR A 418 -4.56 0.16 -6.60
C THR A 418 -5.50 -0.15 -5.45
N PHE A 419 -4.99 -0.32 -4.24
CA PHE A 419 -5.81 -0.58 -3.06
C PHE A 419 -5.27 0.16 -1.84
N THR A 420 -6.17 0.56 -0.95
CA THR A 420 -5.78 1.17 0.33
C THR A 420 -5.65 0.11 1.41
N MET A 421 -4.77 0.34 2.36
CA MET A 421 -4.66 -0.36 3.64
C MET A 421 -4.49 0.67 4.76
N SER A 422 -4.83 0.31 5.99
CA SER A 422 -4.59 1.16 7.16
C SER A 422 -4.30 0.27 8.37
N ASP A 423 -3.63 0.79 9.39
CA ASP A 423 -3.26 0.06 10.61
C ASP A 423 -4.48 -0.66 11.22
N PHE A 424 -5.58 0.08 11.34
CA PHE A 424 -6.89 -0.34 11.85
C PHE A 424 -7.93 0.75 11.53
N GLY A 425 -9.20 0.50 11.90
CA GLY A 425 -10.24 1.54 11.91
C GLY A 425 -10.22 2.36 13.19
N ARG A 426 -11.09 3.39 13.28
CA ARG A 426 -11.26 4.26 14.44
C ARG A 426 -12.58 4.01 15.13
N THR A 427 -12.64 4.32 16.46
CA THR A 427 -13.88 4.19 17.24
C THR A 427 -15.01 5.01 16.65
N MET A 428 -16.24 4.50 16.71
CA MET A 428 -17.43 5.28 16.37
C MET A 428 -17.69 6.40 17.38
N SER A 429 -17.45 6.15 18.67
CA SER A 429 -17.51 7.22 19.67
C SER A 429 -16.34 8.18 19.51
N ASN A 430 -16.61 9.49 19.67
CA ASN A 430 -15.55 10.48 19.76
C ASN A 430 -14.97 10.51 21.20
N ASN A 431 -13.74 11.01 21.31
CA ASN A 431 -13.08 11.26 22.61
C ASN A 431 -13.09 12.75 23.01
N GLY A 432 -13.87 13.58 22.30
CA GLY A 432 -13.98 15.02 22.46
C GLY A 432 -13.44 15.82 21.28
N ASP A 433 -12.29 15.44 20.72
CA ASP A 433 -11.60 16.16 19.63
C ASP A 433 -11.12 15.23 18.50
N GLY A 434 -11.26 13.94 18.68
CA GLY A 434 -10.89 12.92 17.72
C GLY A 434 -11.47 11.56 18.06
N THR A 435 -10.80 10.50 17.61
CA THR A 435 -11.20 9.11 17.79
C THR A 435 -10.05 8.25 18.28
N ASP A 436 -10.38 7.14 18.97
CA ASP A 436 -9.40 6.19 19.46
C ASP A 436 -9.20 5.02 18.50
N HIS A 437 -8.21 4.17 18.79
CA HIS A 437 -7.93 2.97 18.00
C HIS A 437 -9.08 1.97 18.05
N ALA A 438 -9.42 1.43 16.89
CA ALA A 438 -10.45 0.41 16.75
C ALA A 438 -9.94 -0.77 15.88
N TRP A 439 -10.82 -1.51 15.23
CA TRP A 439 -10.47 -2.73 14.52
C TRP A 439 -10.85 -2.65 13.04
N GLY A 440 -12.11 -2.90 12.70
CA GLY A 440 -12.61 -2.86 11.33
C GLY A 440 -12.75 -1.45 10.78
N GLY A 441 -12.57 -1.34 9.48
CA GLY A 441 -12.73 -0.10 8.72
C GLY A 441 -13.22 -0.36 7.31
N HIS A 442 -13.03 0.59 6.42
CA HIS A 442 -13.39 0.49 5.00
C HIS A 442 -12.15 0.78 4.16
N HIS A 443 -12.00 0.06 3.04
CA HIS A 443 -10.93 0.26 2.08
C HIS A 443 -11.47 0.50 0.68
N ILE A 444 -10.63 1.12 -0.16
CA ILE A 444 -10.89 1.40 -1.56
C ILE A 444 -10.03 0.48 -2.41
N VAL A 445 -10.60 -0.03 -3.49
CA VAL A 445 -9.86 -0.68 -4.57
C VAL A 445 -10.19 0.05 -5.88
N MET A 446 -9.18 0.41 -6.65
CA MET A 446 -9.30 1.22 -7.86
C MET A 446 -8.54 0.58 -9.02
N GLY A 447 -9.05 0.77 -10.22
CA GLY A 447 -8.52 0.31 -11.50
C GLY A 447 -9.63 0.10 -12.52
N GLY A 448 -9.26 -0.36 -13.69
CA GLY A 448 -10.20 -0.65 -14.77
C GLY A 448 -10.64 0.57 -15.57
N ASP A 449 -11.24 0.28 -16.73
CA ASP A 449 -11.78 1.28 -17.67
C ASP A 449 -13.24 1.67 -17.37
N GLY A 450 -13.85 1.05 -16.37
CA GLY A 450 -15.24 1.24 -15.99
C GLY A 450 -16.24 0.32 -16.72
N ASN A 451 -15.79 -0.52 -17.65
CA ASN A 451 -16.67 -1.40 -18.42
C ASN A 451 -16.97 -2.74 -17.73
N ASN A 452 -16.29 -3.03 -16.62
CA ASN A 452 -16.42 -4.29 -15.86
C ASN A 452 -16.31 -5.54 -16.77
N THR A 453 -15.36 -5.51 -17.71
CA THR A 453 -15.09 -6.64 -18.60
C THR A 453 -14.33 -7.73 -17.88
N SER A 454 -14.48 -8.99 -18.33
CA SER A 454 -13.84 -10.15 -17.72
C SER A 454 -12.34 -9.95 -17.46
N GLY A 455 -11.92 -10.24 -16.25
CA GLY A 455 -10.54 -10.08 -15.78
C GLY A 455 -10.17 -8.68 -15.28
N ASN A 456 -11.01 -7.66 -15.51
CA ASN A 456 -10.82 -6.30 -15.01
C ASN A 456 -11.47 -6.11 -13.65
N LEU A 457 -11.12 -5.01 -12.96
CA LEU A 457 -11.78 -4.65 -11.71
C LEU A 457 -13.30 -4.52 -11.93
N ASN A 458 -14.08 -5.17 -11.06
CA ASN A 458 -15.52 -5.02 -11.00
C ASN A 458 -15.86 -3.75 -10.20
N GLY A 459 -15.80 -2.62 -10.86
CA GLY A 459 -15.92 -1.30 -10.25
C GLY A 459 -17.36 -0.91 -9.91
N GLY A 460 -17.51 0.12 -9.08
CA GLY A 460 -18.79 0.64 -8.63
C GLY A 460 -19.52 -0.27 -7.64
N GLN A 461 -18.81 -1.20 -7.00
CA GLN A 461 -19.38 -2.18 -6.08
C GLN A 461 -19.10 -1.80 -4.62
N LEU A 462 -19.98 -2.28 -3.74
CA LEU A 462 -19.77 -2.36 -2.30
C LEU A 462 -19.61 -3.83 -1.94
N LEU A 463 -18.39 -4.24 -1.60
CA LEU A 463 -18.06 -5.58 -1.18
C LEU A 463 -18.01 -5.65 0.36
N GLY A 464 -18.28 -6.83 0.93
CA GLY A 464 -18.37 -7.00 2.37
C GLY A 464 -19.72 -6.52 2.93
N THR A 465 -19.81 -6.36 4.24
CA THR A 465 -21.05 -6.01 4.94
C THR A 465 -20.89 -4.67 5.65
N VAL A 466 -21.78 -3.73 5.41
CA VAL A 466 -21.85 -2.49 6.18
C VAL A 466 -22.25 -2.83 7.62
N PRO A 467 -21.44 -2.48 8.63
CA PRO A 467 -21.74 -2.83 10.01
C PRO A 467 -22.84 -1.94 10.59
N ASN A 468 -23.54 -2.47 11.59
CA ASN A 468 -24.37 -1.67 12.45
C ASN A 468 -23.47 -0.87 13.41
N VAL A 469 -23.59 0.46 13.37
CA VAL A 469 -22.72 1.36 14.14
C VAL A 469 -23.24 1.64 15.57
N THR A 470 -24.36 1.00 16.00
CA THR A 470 -24.92 1.16 17.35
C THR A 470 -23.90 0.79 18.41
N LEU A 471 -23.60 1.70 19.33
CA LEU A 471 -22.68 1.44 20.45
C LEU A 471 -23.21 0.31 21.33
N GLY A 472 -22.34 -0.60 21.71
CA GLY A 472 -22.70 -1.79 22.48
C GLY A 472 -23.45 -2.85 21.69
N GLY A 473 -23.75 -2.62 20.41
CA GLY A 473 -24.41 -3.56 19.51
C GLY A 473 -23.57 -4.81 19.21
N ASN A 474 -24.11 -5.69 18.38
CA ASN A 474 -23.47 -6.97 18.05
C ASN A 474 -22.16 -6.81 17.28
N ASP A 475 -22.01 -5.72 16.52
CA ASP A 475 -20.83 -5.45 15.72
C ASP A 475 -19.77 -4.65 16.49
N ASP A 476 -20.07 -4.17 17.69
CA ASP A 476 -19.16 -3.39 18.53
C ASP A 476 -18.46 -4.25 19.58
N TYR A 477 -17.14 -4.34 19.49
CA TYR A 477 -16.29 -5.10 20.40
C TYR A 477 -16.33 -4.58 21.87
N SER A 478 -16.47 -3.25 22.09
CA SER A 478 -16.11 -2.63 23.37
C SER A 478 -17.03 -1.51 23.85
N ASP A 479 -18.23 -1.43 23.35
CA ASP A 479 -19.21 -0.35 23.66
C ASP A 479 -18.73 1.09 23.31
N LYS A 480 -17.65 1.18 22.50
CA LYS A 480 -17.09 2.43 21.97
C LYS A 480 -17.12 2.51 20.45
N GLY A 481 -17.76 1.53 19.80
CA GLY A 481 -17.77 1.42 18.36
C GLY A 481 -16.43 0.98 17.79
N ARG A 482 -15.75 0.04 18.44
CA ARG A 482 -14.65 -0.73 17.86
C ARG A 482 -15.24 -1.86 17.05
N ILE A 483 -15.55 -1.57 15.81
CA ILE A 483 -16.32 -2.46 14.95
C ILE A 483 -15.52 -3.74 14.64
N ILE A 484 -16.15 -4.89 14.87
CA ILE A 484 -15.59 -6.21 14.56
C ILE A 484 -15.64 -6.40 13.04
N PRO A 485 -14.52 -6.68 12.37
CA PRO A 485 -14.52 -6.91 10.92
C PRO A 485 -15.33 -8.13 10.54
N THR A 486 -16.03 -8.04 9.42
CA THR A 486 -16.69 -9.20 8.77
C THR A 486 -15.92 -9.70 7.56
N THR A 487 -15.02 -8.87 7.03
CA THR A 487 -14.13 -9.19 5.91
C THR A 487 -12.69 -9.18 6.38
N SER A 488 -11.92 -10.22 6.05
CA SER A 488 -10.49 -10.26 6.35
C SER A 488 -9.69 -9.47 5.33
N GLN A 489 -8.67 -8.74 5.79
CA GLN A 489 -7.67 -8.14 4.91
C GLN A 489 -7.00 -9.20 4.01
N ASP A 490 -6.84 -10.42 4.52
CA ASP A 490 -6.27 -11.53 3.74
C ASP A 490 -7.16 -11.90 2.54
N GLN A 491 -8.50 -11.79 2.65
CA GLN A 491 -9.42 -12.06 1.52
C GLN A 491 -9.25 -11.03 0.40
N LEU A 492 -9.07 -9.76 0.74
CA LEU A 492 -8.79 -8.70 -0.23
C LEU A 492 -7.43 -8.92 -0.90
N ASN A 493 -6.38 -9.09 -0.10
CA ASN A 493 -5.03 -9.29 -0.60
C ASN A 493 -4.92 -10.56 -1.47
N ALA A 494 -5.59 -11.65 -1.07
CA ALA A 494 -5.65 -12.89 -1.83
C ALA A 494 -6.32 -12.72 -3.21
N SER A 495 -7.42 -11.96 -3.27
CA SER A 495 -8.11 -11.68 -4.52
C SER A 495 -7.23 -10.89 -5.49
N ILE A 496 -6.48 -9.91 -4.98
CA ILE A 496 -5.53 -9.12 -5.77
C ILE A 496 -4.34 -9.99 -6.20
N CYS A 497 -3.81 -10.84 -5.32
CA CYS A 497 -2.72 -11.77 -5.66
C CYS A 497 -3.14 -12.78 -6.72
N GLN A 498 -4.37 -13.30 -6.67
CA GLN A 498 -4.92 -14.21 -7.67
C GLN A 498 -5.01 -13.52 -9.04
N TRP A 499 -5.56 -12.30 -9.07
CA TRP A 499 -5.60 -11.49 -10.29
C TRP A 499 -4.18 -11.22 -10.83
N PHE A 500 -3.22 -10.97 -9.96
CA PHE A 500 -1.82 -10.70 -10.31
C PHE A 500 -1.10 -11.92 -10.91
N GLY A 501 -1.67 -13.12 -10.73
CA GLY A 501 -1.15 -14.38 -11.28
C GLY A 501 -0.37 -15.23 -10.29
N VAL A 502 -0.53 -14.98 -8.99
CA VAL A 502 0.04 -15.87 -7.96
C VAL A 502 -0.79 -17.15 -7.90
N PRO A 503 -0.17 -18.35 -7.90
CA PRO A 503 -0.88 -19.60 -7.78
C PRO A 503 -1.72 -19.68 -6.49
N THR A 504 -2.95 -20.18 -6.59
CA THR A 504 -3.87 -20.30 -5.46
C THR A 504 -3.27 -21.09 -4.29
N THR A 505 -2.49 -22.14 -4.59
CA THR A 505 -1.77 -22.91 -3.57
C THR A 505 -0.82 -22.05 -2.76
N ASP A 506 -0.06 -21.18 -3.41
CA ASP A 506 0.91 -20.30 -2.74
C ASP A 506 0.20 -19.20 -1.94
N ILE A 507 -0.92 -18.69 -2.46
CA ILE A 507 -1.77 -17.72 -1.77
C ILE A 507 -2.25 -18.31 -0.43
N GLU A 508 -2.80 -19.53 -0.45
CA GLU A 508 -3.45 -20.14 0.71
C GLU A 508 -2.47 -20.79 1.71
N THR A 509 -1.30 -21.23 1.26
CA THR A 509 -0.36 -21.93 2.14
C THR A 509 0.79 -21.04 2.61
N THR A 510 1.25 -20.12 1.76
CA THR A 510 2.46 -19.33 2.03
C THR A 510 2.13 -17.89 2.36
N LEU A 511 1.23 -17.24 1.61
CA LEU A 511 0.95 -15.83 1.78
C LEU A 511 -0.07 -15.59 2.90
N PHE A 512 -1.21 -16.25 2.86
CA PHE A 512 -2.36 -16.00 3.74
C PHE A 512 -2.96 -17.31 4.30
N PRO A 513 -2.23 -18.03 5.17
CA PRO A 513 -2.65 -19.35 5.64
C PRO A 513 -3.98 -19.33 6.42
N ASN A 514 -4.36 -18.19 7.02
CA ASN A 514 -5.62 -18.03 7.73
C ASN A 514 -6.86 -18.09 6.81
N LEU A 515 -6.69 -17.95 5.48
CA LEU A 515 -7.80 -18.06 4.52
C LEU A 515 -8.53 -19.40 4.60
N THR A 516 -7.85 -20.45 5.05
CA THR A 516 -8.47 -21.77 5.26
C THR A 516 -9.60 -21.76 6.29
N ASN A 517 -9.66 -20.73 7.14
CA ASN A 517 -10.70 -20.55 8.16
C ASN A 517 -11.95 -19.82 7.63
N PHE A 518 -11.96 -19.41 6.36
CA PHE A 518 -13.05 -18.66 5.74
C PHE A 518 -13.75 -19.50 4.66
N SER A 519 -15.08 -19.48 4.67
CA SER A 519 -15.89 -20.15 3.63
C SER A 519 -15.73 -19.47 2.27
N THR A 520 -15.65 -18.14 2.25
CA THR A 520 -15.32 -17.34 1.07
C THR A 520 -13.89 -16.84 1.22
N LYS A 521 -12.98 -17.35 0.41
CA LYS A 521 -11.55 -16.99 0.47
C LYS A 521 -11.20 -15.78 -0.37
N TYR A 522 -11.94 -15.56 -1.44
CA TYR A 522 -11.71 -14.52 -2.43
C TYR A 522 -12.96 -13.66 -2.58
N LEU A 523 -12.76 -12.35 -2.64
CA LEU A 523 -13.83 -11.40 -2.90
C LEU A 523 -14.14 -11.37 -4.41
N ASN A 524 -15.38 -11.10 -4.79
CA ASN A 524 -15.77 -10.89 -6.19
C ASN A 524 -15.30 -9.51 -6.68
N LEU A 525 -13.97 -9.33 -6.66
CA LEU A 525 -13.32 -8.05 -6.92
C LEU A 525 -13.07 -7.83 -8.41
N PHE A 526 -12.90 -8.90 -9.17
CA PHE A 526 -12.65 -8.85 -10.61
C PHE A 526 -13.79 -9.52 -11.36
N ALA A 527 -14.18 -8.92 -12.48
CA ALA A 527 -15.27 -9.44 -13.31
C ALA A 527 -14.88 -10.83 -13.89
N SER A 528 -15.83 -11.77 -13.85
CA SER A 528 -15.68 -13.14 -14.32
C SER A 528 -15.81 -13.29 -15.84
#